data_c32a9d91ec72d22d3d037b53a4908dc7
#
_entry.id   c32a9d91ec72d22d3d037b53a4908dc7
#
_cell.length_a   1.000
_cell.length_b   1.000
_cell.length_c   1.000
_cell.angle_alpha   90.00
_cell.angle_beta   90.00
_cell.angle_gamma   90.00
#
_symmetry.space_group_name_H-M   'P 1'
#
loop_
_entity.id
_entity.type
_entity.pdbx_description
1 polymer ?
#
loop_
_entity_poly.entity_id
_entity_poly.type
_entity_poly.pdbx_seq_one_letter_code
_entity_poly.pdbx_strand_id
1 'polypeptide(L)'
;MNSEINATKTKMEHRWLNDDEYAKWTDWKWQVSHCIKDVSTIEKILDIRFSPDDKVKYQETIEHFPMSITPYYLSLVDPDDYQNDPVFKQAFPDTRELKVANSDMSDPLSEDADSPVPGITHRYPDRVLFCVSNVCAMYCRHCTRKRKVGDVDSIPNRKTLEKGLEYIRNNPIVRDVLLSGGDPFLLSDKQISWLIEELNKIEHVEVIRIGTRTPVVLPYRITDELVSVLKNSEKPIWINTHFNHPQEMTSSAKRALKMLAMAGIPLGNQSVLLSDVNDCPRIMKNLVHKLVKNRVRPYYLYQCDLSEGLEHFRTSVGKGIEIMESLRGHTSGFAVPTYVIDAPGGGGKIPVMPNYLISWSTNKVILRNYEGVITTYQEPSCYEHTVCDLKCDTCNLHLKLDEAEERSVVGISRLLADYNDTITLTPSITESDDWDAEDASEKSPNSEDHHDL
;
A
#
# COMPACT_ATOMS: atom_id res chain seq x y z
N MET A 1 10.17 25.50 24.01
CA MET A 1 11.02 24.65 23.15
C MET A 1 11.82 23.62 23.94
N ASN A 2 12.51 23.99 25.04
CA ASN A 2 13.29 23.00 25.82
C ASN A 2 12.45 22.10 26.76
N SER A 3 11.23 22.48 27.12
CA SER A 3 10.37 21.69 28.01
C SER A 3 9.60 20.57 27.27
N GLU A 4 9.34 20.72 25.98
CA GLU A 4 8.67 19.68 25.15
C GLU A 4 9.63 18.59 24.69
N ILE A 5 10.91 18.92 24.54
CA ILE A 5 11.98 17.93 24.24
C ILE A 5 12.20 17.02 25.45
N ASN A 6 12.04 17.54 26.68
CA ASN A 6 12.20 16.74 27.90
C ASN A 6 11.02 15.82 28.23
N ALA A 7 9.82 16.08 27.71
CA ALA A 7 8.63 15.25 27.98
C ALA A 7 8.54 13.98 27.12
N THR A 8 9.41 13.81 26.14
CA THR A 8 9.42 12.66 25.18
C THR A 8 10.65 11.77 25.34
N LYS A 9 11.42 11.95 26.40
CA LYS A 9 12.50 11.02 26.74
C LYS A 9 11.87 9.69 27.13
N THR A 10 11.78 8.76 26.16
CA THR A 10 11.41 7.40 26.49
C THR A 10 12.45 6.80 27.42
N LYS A 11 12.04 5.95 28.36
CA LYS A 11 12.95 5.23 29.29
C LYS A 11 14.09 4.52 28.56
N MET A 12 13.94 4.25 27.26
CA MET A 12 14.89 3.51 26.42
C MET A 12 16.02 4.35 25.85
N GLU A 13 15.80 5.63 25.51
CA GLU A 13 16.84 6.49 24.92
C GLU A 13 18.08 6.61 25.79
N HIS A 14 17.91 6.52 27.13
CA HIS A 14 19.03 6.60 28.10
C HIS A 14 19.65 5.26 28.46
N ARG A 15 19.10 4.11 28.03
CA ARG A 15 19.61 2.80 28.50
C ARG A 15 20.88 2.34 27.76
N TRP A 16 21.14 2.84 26.55
CA TRP A 16 22.18 2.30 25.70
C TRP A 16 23.01 3.32 24.92
N LEU A 17 22.69 4.61 25.06
CA LEU A 17 23.42 5.70 24.45
C LEU A 17 24.21 6.48 25.51
N ASN A 18 25.46 6.78 25.22
CA ASN A 18 26.21 7.79 25.98
C ASN A 18 25.79 9.21 25.52
N ASP A 19 26.27 10.24 26.25
CA ASP A 19 25.89 11.64 25.99
C ASP A 19 26.28 12.10 24.57
N ASP A 20 27.42 11.64 24.04
CA ASP A 20 27.90 11.98 22.71
C ASP A 20 27.03 11.33 21.61
N GLU A 21 26.59 10.10 21.79
CA GLU A 21 25.67 9.40 20.88
C GLU A 21 24.30 10.04 20.95
N TYR A 22 23.82 10.39 22.14
CA TYR A 22 22.55 11.07 22.32
C TYR A 22 22.49 12.44 21.64
N ALA A 23 23.60 13.18 21.62
CA ALA A 23 23.71 14.44 20.89
C ALA A 23 23.47 14.27 19.38
N LYS A 24 23.72 13.06 18.84
CA LYS A 24 23.49 12.70 17.41
C LYS A 24 22.14 12.09 17.13
N TRP A 25 21.31 11.87 18.17
CA TRP A 25 20.03 11.16 18.03
C TRP A 25 19.10 11.72 16.95
N THR A 26 19.11 13.03 16.77
CA THR A 26 18.29 13.72 15.75
C THR A 26 18.95 13.79 14.37
N ASP A 27 20.18 13.32 14.21
CA ASP A 27 20.81 13.17 12.92
C ASP A 27 20.31 11.90 12.23
N TRP A 28 19.54 12.07 11.18
CA TRP A 28 18.97 10.95 10.44
C TRP A 28 20.03 10.03 9.81
N LYS A 29 21.21 10.56 9.43
CA LYS A 29 22.32 9.75 8.88
C LYS A 29 22.92 8.86 9.95
N TRP A 30 23.06 9.40 11.17
CA TRP A 30 23.47 8.62 12.33
C TRP A 30 22.46 7.48 12.60
N GLN A 31 21.17 7.77 12.58
CA GLN A 31 20.12 6.75 12.75
C GLN A 31 20.24 5.62 11.72
N VAL A 32 20.44 5.94 10.45
CA VAL A 32 20.59 4.95 9.36
C VAL A 32 21.86 4.12 9.53
N SER A 33 22.98 4.76 9.89
CA SER A 33 24.27 4.06 10.10
C SER A 33 24.28 3.16 11.34
N HIS A 34 23.36 3.37 12.28
CA HIS A 34 23.21 2.61 13.52
C HIS A 34 21.95 1.74 13.54
N CYS A 35 21.40 1.41 12.37
CA CYS A 35 20.29 0.46 12.29
C CYS A 35 20.67 -0.90 12.89
N ILE A 36 19.78 -1.42 13.72
CA ILE A 36 19.93 -2.71 14.40
C ILE A 36 19.60 -3.82 13.40
N LYS A 37 20.50 -4.81 13.28
CA LYS A 37 20.43 -5.88 12.29
C LYS A 37 20.56 -7.29 12.88
N ASP A 38 20.79 -7.41 14.17
CA ASP A 38 21.01 -8.67 14.85
C ASP A 38 20.25 -8.78 16.17
N VAL A 39 19.98 -10.04 16.56
CA VAL A 39 19.19 -10.39 17.75
C VAL A 39 19.88 -10.00 19.06
N SER A 40 21.21 -10.13 19.09
CA SER A 40 21.98 -9.87 20.33
C SER A 40 21.96 -8.39 20.71
N THR A 41 21.97 -7.51 19.71
CA THR A 41 21.81 -6.07 19.92
C THR A 41 20.42 -5.72 20.43
N ILE A 42 19.36 -6.38 19.93
CA ILE A 42 17.99 -6.21 20.44
C ILE A 42 17.91 -6.61 21.91
N GLU A 43 18.46 -7.79 22.29
CA GLU A 43 18.48 -8.25 23.69
C GLU A 43 19.15 -7.22 24.62
N LYS A 44 20.26 -6.68 24.17
CA LYS A 44 21.02 -5.68 24.94
C LYS A 44 20.24 -4.38 25.11
N ILE A 45 19.60 -3.90 24.05
CA ILE A 45 18.88 -2.61 24.06
C ILE A 45 17.59 -2.72 24.89
N LEU A 46 16.80 -3.77 24.69
CA LEU A 46 15.53 -3.98 25.37
C LEU A 46 15.70 -4.58 26.77
N ASP A 47 16.91 -5.02 27.13
CA ASP A 47 17.21 -5.74 28.38
C ASP A 47 16.36 -7.01 28.55
N ILE A 48 16.23 -7.78 27.46
CA ILE A 48 15.47 -9.02 27.38
C ILE A 48 16.40 -10.19 27.08
N ARG A 49 15.89 -11.41 27.21
CA ARG A 49 16.64 -12.63 26.86
C ARG A 49 15.74 -13.59 26.10
N PHE A 50 16.20 -13.99 24.91
CA PHE A 50 15.59 -15.08 24.16
C PHE A 50 16.21 -16.43 24.57
N SER A 51 15.45 -17.49 24.45
CA SER A 51 16.01 -18.83 24.62
C SER A 51 17.08 -19.12 23.55
N PRO A 52 18.05 -20.03 23.80
CA PRO A 52 19.03 -20.41 22.78
C PRO A 52 18.37 -20.91 21.47
N ASP A 53 17.29 -21.68 21.62
CA ASP A 53 16.56 -22.23 20.45
C ASP A 53 15.85 -21.14 19.66
N ASP A 54 15.25 -20.13 20.32
CA ASP A 54 14.61 -19.01 19.65
C ASP A 54 15.64 -18.13 18.92
N LYS A 55 16.82 -17.94 19.50
CA LYS A 55 17.90 -17.19 18.83
C LYS A 55 18.30 -17.84 17.51
N VAL A 56 18.44 -19.15 17.48
CA VAL A 56 18.77 -19.89 16.26
C VAL A 56 17.68 -19.65 15.20
N LYS A 57 16.41 -19.80 15.59
CA LYS A 57 15.28 -19.59 14.67
C LYS A 57 15.17 -18.15 14.19
N TYR A 58 15.38 -17.15 15.06
CA TYR A 58 15.39 -15.74 14.65
C TYR A 58 16.56 -15.46 13.72
N GLN A 59 17.72 -16.04 13.96
CA GLN A 59 18.88 -15.88 13.08
C GLN A 59 18.58 -16.46 11.68
N GLU A 60 18.02 -17.67 11.62
CA GLU A 60 17.57 -18.28 10.37
C GLU A 60 16.54 -17.39 9.64
N THR A 61 15.59 -16.81 10.39
CA THR A 61 14.59 -15.89 9.81
C THR A 61 15.25 -14.64 9.25
N ILE A 62 16.27 -14.08 9.92
CA ILE A 62 17.01 -12.89 9.47
C ILE A 62 17.86 -13.21 8.23
N GLU A 63 18.43 -14.39 8.13
CA GLU A 63 19.19 -14.83 6.95
C GLU A 63 18.29 -14.93 5.72
N HIS A 64 17.05 -15.37 5.91
CA HIS A 64 16.08 -15.47 4.82
C HIS A 64 15.41 -14.10 4.51
N PHE A 65 14.99 -13.38 5.54
CA PHE A 65 14.39 -12.05 5.45
C PHE A 65 15.16 -11.05 6.32
N PRO A 66 16.08 -10.28 5.76
CA PRO A 66 16.94 -9.37 6.53
C PRO A 66 16.17 -8.45 7.47
N MET A 67 16.77 -8.13 8.60
CA MET A 67 16.27 -7.17 9.57
C MET A 67 17.08 -5.86 9.51
N SER A 68 16.38 -4.75 9.59
CA SER A 68 16.97 -3.43 9.81
C SER A 68 15.97 -2.58 10.58
N ILE A 69 16.34 -2.05 11.74
CA ILE A 69 15.45 -1.24 12.60
C ILE A 69 16.22 0.01 13.01
N THR A 70 15.66 1.21 12.78
CA THR A 70 16.29 2.44 13.27
C THR A 70 16.27 2.48 14.80
N PRO A 71 17.32 3.03 15.45
CA PRO A 71 17.31 3.27 16.88
C PRO A 71 16.05 4.00 17.35
N TYR A 72 15.61 5.01 16.61
CA TYR A 72 14.37 5.73 16.88
C TYR A 72 13.14 4.81 16.91
N TYR A 73 12.95 3.96 15.88
CA TYR A 73 11.75 3.11 15.84
C TYR A 73 11.77 2.04 16.92
N LEU A 74 12.94 1.46 17.22
CA LEU A 74 13.10 0.53 18.31
C LEU A 74 12.79 1.18 19.67
N SER A 75 13.09 2.47 19.86
CA SER A 75 12.80 3.19 21.11
C SER A 75 11.30 3.36 21.41
N LEU A 76 10.43 3.05 20.45
CA LEU A 76 8.97 3.09 20.62
C LEU A 76 8.41 1.80 21.24
N VAL A 77 9.18 0.74 21.29
CA VAL A 77 8.79 -0.56 21.84
C VAL A 77 8.67 -0.48 23.36
N ASP A 78 7.63 -1.07 23.93
CA ASP A 78 7.52 -1.29 25.36
C ASP A 78 8.34 -2.55 25.73
N PRO A 79 9.48 -2.41 26.43
CA PRO A 79 10.33 -3.55 26.76
C PRO A 79 9.69 -4.48 27.80
N ASP A 80 8.76 -3.98 28.60
CA ASP A 80 8.10 -4.77 29.65
C ASP A 80 7.00 -5.68 29.04
N ASP A 81 6.48 -5.35 27.83
CA ASP A 81 5.49 -6.14 27.08
C ASP A 81 5.81 -6.24 25.58
N TYR A 82 7.09 -6.41 25.25
CA TYR A 82 7.56 -6.38 23.85
C TYR A 82 6.87 -7.43 22.95
N GLN A 83 6.51 -8.59 23.51
CA GLN A 83 5.85 -9.66 22.74
C GLN A 83 4.47 -9.26 22.20
N ASN A 84 3.76 -8.39 22.90
CA ASN A 84 2.47 -7.86 22.49
C ASN A 84 2.58 -6.48 21.83
N ASP A 85 3.78 -5.87 21.84
CA ASP A 85 3.98 -4.53 21.31
C ASP A 85 3.80 -4.47 19.78
N PRO A 86 2.90 -3.61 19.27
CA PRO A 86 2.60 -3.53 17.84
C PRO A 86 3.74 -2.93 17.01
N VAL A 87 4.65 -2.17 17.62
CA VAL A 87 5.85 -1.63 16.96
C VAL A 87 6.88 -2.75 16.79
N PHE A 88 7.09 -3.54 17.84
CA PHE A 88 7.99 -4.69 17.81
C PHE A 88 7.58 -5.71 16.76
N LYS A 89 6.31 -6.10 16.74
CA LYS A 89 5.76 -7.06 15.76
C LYS A 89 5.97 -6.63 14.31
N GLN A 90 5.97 -5.34 14.01
CA GLN A 90 6.18 -4.83 12.67
C GLN A 90 7.64 -4.77 12.23
N ALA A 91 8.59 -4.83 13.15
CA ALA A 91 10.02 -4.61 12.90
C ALA A 91 10.89 -5.83 13.18
N PHE A 92 10.58 -6.58 14.26
CA PHE A 92 11.34 -7.75 14.68
C PHE A 92 10.85 -9.01 13.94
N PRO A 93 11.76 -9.92 13.52
CA PRO A 93 11.38 -11.13 12.79
C PRO A 93 10.53 -12.07 13.65
N ASP A 94 9.56 -12.71 13.01
CA ASP A 94 8.77 -13.79 13.57
C ASP A 94 9.15 -15.13 12.91
N THR A 95 9.35 -16.16 13.71
CA THR A 95 9.73 -17.48 13.18
C THR A 95 8.68 -18.09 12.26
N ARG A 96 7.43 -17.61 12.35
CA ARG A 96 6.34 -17.98 11.43
C ARG A 96 6.56 -17.49 10.00
N GLU A 97 7.47 -16.53 9.77
CA GLU A 97 7.82 -16.04 8.43
C GLU A 97 8.50 -17.12 7.56
N LEU A 98 9.11 -18.13 8.18
CA LEU A 98 9.72 -19.28 7.47
C LEU A 98 8.69 -20.30 7.00
N LYS A 99 7.44 -20.17 7.45
CA LYS A 99 6.34 -21.02 7.00
C LYS A 99 5.79 -20.46 5.67
N VAL A 100 5.89 -21.26 4.62
CA VAL A 100 5.26 -20.94 3.33
C VAL A 100 3.91 -21.64 3.28
N ALA A 101 2.84 -20.86 3.19
CA ALA A 101 1.49 -21.36 2.99
C ALA A 101 1.23 -21.67 1.50
N ASN A 102 0.30 -22.58 1.22
CA ASN A 102 -0.07 -22.92 -0.18
C ASN A 102 -0.58 -21.73 -0.99
N SER A 103 -1.07 -20.68 -0.32
CA SER A 103 -1.56 -19.45 -0.94
C SER A 103 -0.49 -18.38 -1.10
N ASP A 104 0.72 -18.60 -0.57
CA ASP A 104 1.78 -17.60 -0.61
C ASP A 104 2.41 -17.52 -2.00
N MET A 105 2.72 -16.31 -2.41
CA MET A 105 3.29 -15.98 -3.71
C MET A 105 4.56 -15.15 -3.52
N SER A 106 5.58 -15.43 -4.31
CA SER A 106 6.80 -14.59 -4.32
C SER A 106 6.56 -13.20 -4.91
N ASP A 107 5.66 -13.09 -5.88
CA ASP A 107 5.21 -11.83 -6.49
C ASP A 107 3.68 -11.77 -6.57
N PRO A 108 2.98 -11.56 -5.43
CA PRO A 108 1.51 -11.58 -5.39
C PRO A 108 0.87 -10.49 -6.24
N LEU A 109 1.62 -9.43 -6.53
CA LEU A 109 1.15 -8.28 -7.30
C LEU A 109 1.55 -8.36 -8.78
N SER A 110 2.27 -9.40 -9.22
CA SER A 110 2.79 -9.56 -10.59
C SER A 110 3.55 -8.31 -11.09
N GLU A 111 4.34 -7.69 -10.20
CA GLU A 111 5.09 -6.48 -10.54
C GLU A 111 6.12 -6.72 -11.63
N ASP A 112 6.66 -7.95 -11.72
CA ASP A 112 7.68 -8.30 -12.70
C ASP A 112 7.07 -8.43 -14.11
N ALA A 113 5.84 -8.96 -14.22
CA ALA A 113 5.12 -9.04 -15.50
C ALA A 113 4.73 -7.64 -16.04
N ASP A 114 4.39 -6.70 -15.12
CA ASP A 114 4.02 -5.34 -15.47
C ASP A 114 5.23 -4.39 -15.58
N SER A 115 6.46 -4.91 -15.65
CA SER A 115 7.69 -4.11 -15.67
C SER A 115 8.29 -3.99 -17.09
N PRO A 116 7.87 -2.98 -17.88
CA PRO A 116 8.35 -2.80 -19.26
C PRO A 116 9.84 -2.41 -19.32
N VAL A 117 10.34 -1.74 -18.29
CA VAL A 117 11.76 -1.41 -18.10
C VAL A 117 12.12 -1.52 -16.61
N PRO A 118 13.37 -1.80 -16.25
CA PRO A 118 13.78 -1.93 -14.86
C PRO A 118 13.39 -0.70 -14.03
N GLY A 119 12.71 -0.94 -12.90
CA GLY A 119 12.25 0.09 -11.98
C GLY A 119 10.88 0.68 -12.29
N ILE A 120 10.28 0.39 -13.43
CA ILE A 120 8.90 0.81 -13.74
C ILE A 120 7.95 -0.39 -13.60
N THR A 121 6.82 -0.17 -12.93
CA THR A 121 5.65 -1.06 -12.99
C THR A 121 4.48 -0.28 -13.56
N HIS A 122 3.95 -0.71 -14.71
CA HIS A 122 2.90 -0.01 -15.48
C HIS A 122 1.66 -0.89 -15.62
N ARG A 123 0.87 -1.01 -14.55
CA ARG A 123 -0.37 -1.78 -14.50
C ARG A 123 -1.60 -1.01 -14.94
N TYR A 124 -1.67 0.26 -14.62
CA TYR A 124 -2.83 1.11 -14.86
C TYR A 124 -2.55 2.03 -16.05
N PRO A 125 -3.54 2.31 -16.91
CA PRO A 125 -3.30 3.02 -18.16
C PRO A 125 -2.59 4.36 -17.99
N ASP A 126 -2.96 5.14 -16.98
CA ASP A 126 -2.58 6.55 -16.83
C ASP A 126 -1.50 6.82 -15.78
N ARG A 127 -0.96 5.78 -15.14
CA ARG A 127 -0.01 5.95 -14.03
C ARG A 127 0.99 4.82 -13.90
N VAL A 128 2.17 5.15 -13.43
CA VAL A 128 3.24 4.21 -13.18
C VAL A 128 3.75 4.27 -11.74
N LEU A 129 4.20 3.12 -11.24
CA LEU A 129 5.07 3.03 -10.09
C LEU A 129 6.51 3.10 -10.58
N PHE A 130 7.30 4.02 -10.03
CA PHE A 130 8.71 4.15 -10.31
C PHE A 130 9.53 3.81 -9.06
N CYS A 131 10.13 2.64 -9.04
CA CYS A 131 11.02 2.17 -7.98
C CYS A 131 12.38 2.86 -8.12
N VAL A 132 12.61 3.90 -7.32
CA VAL A 132 13.82 4.73 -7.38
C VAL A 132 14.88 4.33 -6.35
N SER A 133 14.53 3.44 -5.42
CA SER A 133 15.39 2.91 -4.37
C SER A 133 14.94 1.49 -4.00
N ASN A 134 15.84 0.66 -3.48
CA ASN A 134 15.50 -0.60 -2.82
C ASN A 134 16.04 -0.64 -1.37
N VAL A 135 16.47 0.51 -0.85
CA VAL A 135 16.92 0.70 0.52
C VAL A 135 15.81 1.32 1.35
N CYS A 136 15.61 0.81 2.56
CA CYS A 136 14.71 1.37 3.57
C CYS A 136 15.45 1.64 4.88
N ALA A 137 14.99 2.61 5.65
CA ALA A 137 15.49 2.86 7.01
C ALA A 137 15.10 1.71 7.97
N MET A 138 13.95 1.08 7.73
CA MET A 138 13.48 -0.09 8.45
C MET A 138 12.89 -1.10 7.48
N TYR A 139 13.18 -2.38 7.67
CA TYR A 139 12.60 -3.45 6.87
C TYR A 139 11.31 -3.95 7.55
N CYS A 140 10.18 -3.47 7.03
CA CYS A 140 8.86 -3.85 7.55
C CYS A 140 8.63 -5.35 7.40
N ARG A 141 8.24 -6.05 8.48
CA ARG A 141 8.00 -7.49 8.41
C ARG A 141 6.81 -7.86 7.51
N HIS A 142 5.87 -6.92 7.33
CA HIS A 142 4.72 -7.04 6.42
C HIS A 142 4.97 -6.48 5.00
N CYS A 143 6.22 -6.34 4.58
CA CYS A 143 6.56 -5.78 3.27
C CYS A 143 6.27 -6.78 2.14
N THR A 144 5.49 -6.38 1.14
CA THR A 144 5.21 -7.19 -0.06
C THR A 144 6.41 -7.34 -0.99
N ARG A 145 7.40 -6.44 -0.84
CA ARG A 145 8.65 -6.44 -1.61
C ARG A 145 9.84 -6.98 -0.82
N LYS A 146 9.61 -7.84 0.19
CA LYS A 146 10.69 -8.47 0.98
C LYS A 146 11.79 -9.06 0.09
N ARG A 147 11.42 -9.67 -1.04
CA ARG A 147 12.34 -10.29 -2.00
C ARG A 147 13.30 -9.31 -2.69
N LYS A 148 12.97 -8.01 -2.71
CA LYS A 148 13.74 -6.96 -3.41
C LYS A 148 14.41 -5.97 -2.45
N VAL A 149 13.85 -5.79 -1.24
CA VAL A 149 14.35 -4.80 -0.28
C VAL A 149 15.59 -5.34 0.42
N GLY A 150 16.64 -4.48 0.43
CA GLY A 150 17.93 -4.82 1.06
C GLY A 150 18.93 -5.51 0.14
N ASP A 151 18.54 -5.86 -1.10
CA ASP A 151 19.46 -6.35 -2.11
C ASP A 151 20.31 -5.20 -2.65
N VAL A 152 21.60 -5.17 -2.22
CA VAL A 152 22.55 -4.11 -2.60
C VAL A 152 22.94 -4.16 -4.07
N ASP A 153 22.86 -5.32 -4.70
CA ASP A 153 23.24 -5.50 -6.11
C ASP A 153 22.19 -4.96 -7.06
N SER A 154 20.95 -4.84 -6.59
CA SER A 154 19.82 -4.33 -7.38
C SER A 154 19.47 -2.85 -7.11
N ILE A 155 20.33 -2.08 -6.41
CA ILE A 155 20.09 -0.65 -6.18
C ILE A 155 20.03 0.08 -7.53
N PRO A 156 18.91 0.80 -7.83
CA PRO A 156 18.80 1.55 -9.07
C PRO A 156 19.93 2.59 -9.19
N ASN A 157 20.78 2.41 -10.19
CA ASN A 157 21.81 3.40 -10.51
C ASN A 157 21.25 4.50 -11.42
N ARG A 158 22.03 5.54 -11.64
CA ARG A 158 21.63 6.69 -12.48
C ARG A 158 21.11 6.27 -13.86
N LYS A 159 21.78 5.33 -14.51
CA LYS A 159 21.40 4.83 -15.85
C LYS A 159 20.06 4.09 -15.83
N THR A 160 19.77 3.34 -14.76
CA THR A 160 18.47 2.67 -14.57
C THR A 160 17.36 3.71 -14.40
N LEU A 161 17.59 4.74 -13.59
CA LEU A 161 16.62 5.82 -13.38
C LEU A 161 16.36 6.62 -14.67
N GLU A 162 17.40 6.88 -15.48
CA GLU A 162 17.27 7.55 -16.77
C GLU A 162 16.43 6.75 -17.77
N LYS A 163 16.55 5.41 -17.79
CA LYS A 163 15.69 4.55 -18.61
C LYS A 163 14.21 4.61 -18.16
N GLY A 164 13.97 4.64 -16.86
CA GLY A 164 12.62 4.82 -16.33
C GLY A 164 12.00 6.16 -16.74
N LEU A 165 12.76 7.25 -16.63
CA LEU A 165 12.35 8.59 -17.09
C LEU A 165 12.11 8.64 -18.60
N GLU A 166 12.95 7.97 -19.39
CA GLU A 166 12.78 7.85 -20.83
C GLU A 166 11.49 7.10 -21.18
N TYR A 167 11.22 5.98 -20.48
CA TYR A 167 9.96 5.25 -20.64
C TYR A 167 8.75 6.15 -20.38
N ILE A 168 8.76 6.89 -19.27
CA ILE A 168 7.67 7.82 -18.92
C ILE A 168 7.51 8.87 -20.03
N ARG A 169 8.60 9.46 -20.50
CA ARG A 169 8.59 10.51 -21.55
C ARG A 169 8.01 10.01 -22.85
N ASN A 170 8.25 8.75 -23.19
CA ASN A 170 7.78 8.13 -24.44
C ASN A 170 6.36 7.57 -24.34
N ASN A 171 5.69 7.68 -23.17
CA ASN A 171 4.32 7.20 -22.97
C ASN A 171 3.39 8.36 -22.52
N PRO A 172 2.85 9.13 -23.48
CA PRO A 172 2.07 10.35 -23.16
C PRO A 172 0.77 10.12 -22.36
N ILE A 173 0.29 8.89 -22.30
CA ILE A 173 -0.88 8.52 -21.47
C ILE A 173 -0.56 8.57 -19.96
N VAL A 174 0.71 8.46 -19.57
CA VAL A 174 1.14 8.46 -18.17
C VAL A 174 1.12 9.88 -17.64
N ARG A 175 0.13 10.21 -16.82
CA ARG A 175 -0.05 11.52 -16.20
C ARG A 175 0.33 11.54 -14.72
N ASP A 176 0.49 10.40 -14.07
CA ASP A 176 0.72 10.24 -12.63
C ASP A 176 1.90 9.30 -12.38
N VAL A 177 2.92 9.77 -11.68
CA VAL A 177 4.13 9.02 -11.37
C VAL A 177 4.28 8.85 -9.86
N LEU A 178 4.25 7.59 -9.38
CA LEU A 178 4.47 7.25 -7.98
C LEU A 178 5.94 6.84 -7.76
N LEU A 179 6.73 7.71 -7.13
CA LEU A 179 8.06 7.37 -6.65
C LEU A 179 7.97 6.49 -5.41
N SER A 180 8.59 5.30 -5.46
CA SER A 180 8.55 4.28 -4.41
C SER A 180 9.76 3.33 -4.53
N GLY A 181 9.57 2.06 -4.19
CA GLY A 181 10.58 0.99 -4.24
C GLY A 181 10.89 0.48 -2.85
N GLY A 182 12.11 0.73 -2.32
CA GLY A 182 12.39 0.82 -0.91
C GLY A 182 11.74 2.11 -0.38
N ASP A 183 12.51 2.99 0.22
CA ASP A 183 11.98 4.30 0.62
C ASP A 183 12.68 5.42 -0.16
N PRO A 184 11.97 6.20 -0.99
CA PRO A 184 12.55 7.28 -1.78
C PRO A 184 13.27 8.35 -0.96
N PHE A 185 12.87 8.56 0.30
CA PHE A 185 13.49 9.55 1.15
C PHE A 185 14.85 9.12 1.72
N LEU A 186 15.29 7.89 1.45
CA LEU A 186 16.66 7.45 1.74
C LEU A 186 17.65 7.92 0.64
N LEU A 187 17.15 8.38 -0.49
CA LEU A 187 17.98 9.09 -1.47
C LEU A 187 18.47 10.43 -0.90
N SER A 188 19.59 10.92 -1.39
CA SER A 188 20.07 12.27 -1.06
C SER A 188 19.12 13.34 -1.61
N ASP A 189 19.10 14.52 -0.99
CA ASP A 189 18.26 15.63 -1.46
C ASP A 189 18.60 16.01 -2.90
N LYS A 190 19.86 15.89 -3.32
CA LYS A 190 20.29 16.11 -4.70
C LYS A 190 19.67 15.11 -5.69
N GLN A 191 19.58 13.84 -5.30
CA GLN A 191 18.95 12.81 -6.15
C GLN A 191 17.44 13.01 -6.24
N ILE A 192 16.79 13.36 -5.12
CA ILE A 192 15.36 13.67 -5.09
C ILE A 192 15.07 14.92 -5.96
N SER A 193 15.85 15.99 -5.80
CA SER A 193 15.72 17.20 -6.62
C SER A 193 15.84 16.88 -8.10
N TRP A 194 16.87 16.14 -8.48
CA TRP A 194 17.06 15.75 -9.85
C TRP A 194 15.91 14.94 -10.43
N LEU A 195 15.37 13.95 -9.68
CA LEU A 195 14.21 13.18 -10.14
C LEU A 195 12.98 14.06 -10.36
N ILE A 196 12.72 14.98 -9.44
CA ILE A 196 11.61 15.93 -9.54
C ILE A 196 11.81 16.86 -10.74
N GLU A 197 13.02 17.41 -10.93
CA GLU A 197 13.35 18.28 -12.06
C GLU A 197 13.16 17.59 -13.41
N GLU A 198 13.59 16.31 -13.52
CA GLU A 198 13.39 15.52 -14.75
C GLU A 198 11.90 15.23 -15.01
N LEU A 199 11.12 14.94 -13.97
CA LEU A 199 9.67 14.75 -14.11
C LEU A 199 8.94 16.06 -14.43
N ASN A 200 9.39 17.20 -13.89
CA ASN A 200 8.83 18.51 -14.22
C ASN A 200 8.95 18.82 -15.72
N LYS A 201 10.02 18.37 -16.39
CA LYS A 201 10.26 18.56 -17.83
C LYS A 201 9.35 17.72 -18.73
N ILE A 202 8.65 16.71 -18.19
CA ILE A 202 7.76 15.85 -18.96
C ILE A 202 6.36 16.47 -18.96
N GLU A 203 5.93 17.06 -20.06
CA GLU A 203 4.73 17.90 -20.15
C GLU A 203 3.46 17.16 -19.69
N HIS A 204 3.24 15.93 -20.15
CA HIS A 204 2.05 15.13 -19.85
C HIS A 204 1.98 14.58 -18.41
N VAL A 205 3.08 14.60 -17.64
CA VAL A 205 3.03 14.26 -16.23
C VAL A 205 2.38 15.41 -15.45
N GLU A 206 1.27 15.14 -14.80
CA GLU A 206 0.49 16.15 -14.06
C GLU A 206 0.72 16.07 -12.56
N VAL A 207 1.02 14.88 -12.03
CA VAL A 207 1.12 14.60 -10.60
C VAL A 207 2.33 13.74 -10.29
N ILE A 208 3.09 14.13 -9.27
CA ILE A 208 4.14 13.30 -8.67
C ILE A 208 3.66 12.84 -7.29
N ARG A 209 3.65 11.53 -7.07
CA ARG A 209 3.36 10.96 -5.75
C ARG A 209 4.60 10.35 -5.16
N ILE A 210 4.72 10.39 -3.84
CA ILE A 210 5.83 9.75 -3.11
C ILE A 210 5.24 8.85 -2.03
N GLY A 211 5.57 7.55 -2.13
CA GLY A 211 5.24 6.57 -1.10
C GLY A 211 6.41 6.41 -0.14
N THR A 212 6.24 6.73 1.14
CA THR A 212 7.32 6.69 2.13
C THR A 212 6.84 6.30 3.51
N ARG A 213 7.62 5.52 4.23
CA ARG A 213 7.41 5.27 5.65
C ARG A 213 8.35 6.10 6.56
N THR A 214 9.20 6.91 5.95
CA THR A 214 10.19 7.74 6.67
C THR A 214 9.60 8.63 7.77
N PRO A 215 8.42 9.30 7.61
CA PRO A 215 7.83 10.06 8.72
C PRO A 215 7.50 9.22 9.95
N VAL A 216 7.36 7.89 9.79
CA VAL A 216 7.05 6.93 10.85
C VAL A 216 8.31 6.37 11.51
N VAL A 217 9.26 5.89 10.69
CA VAL A 217 10.41 5.10 11.16
C VAL A 217 11.70 5.92 11.29
N LEU A 218 11.72 7.11 10.69
CA LEU A 218 12.89 8.01 10.66
C LEU A 218 12.45 9.49 10.51
N PRO A 219 11.62 10.05 11.42
CA PRO A 219 11.04 11.38 11.26
C PRO A 219 12.08 12.50 11.15
N TYR A 220 13.29 12.30 11.64
CA TYR A 220 14.38 13.26 11.54
C TYR A 220 14.91 13.48 10.12
N ARG A 221 14.61 12.56 9.18
CA ARG A 221 14.91 12.72 7.76
C ARG A 221 14.06 13.81 7.09
N ILE A 222 12.94 14.18 7.68
CA ILE A 222 12.14 15.31 7.21
C ILE A 222 12.80 16.59 7.71
N THR A 223 13.78 17.08 6.93
CA THR A 223 14.57 18.28 7.18
C THR A 223 14.02 19.46 6.39
N ASP A 224 14.44 20.68 6.74
CA ASP A 224 14.04 21.89 6.02
C ASP A 224 14.55 21.87 4.57
N GLU A 225 15.74 21.27 4.32
CA GLU A 225 16.30 21.09 3.00
C GLU A 225 15.44 20.18 2.13
N LEU A 226 15.07 18.99 2.65
CA LEU A 226 14.15 18.09 1.93
C LEU A 226 12.82 18.77 1.63
N VAL A 227 12.22 19.42 2.63
CA VAL A 227 10.95 20.13 2.47
C VAL A 227 11.05 21.23 1.42
N SER A 228 12.19 21.95 1.37
CA SER A 228 12.45 22.97 0.34
C SER A 228 12.51 22.36 -1.06
N VAL A 229 13.19 21.22 -1.23
CA VAL A 229 13.23 20.49 -2.52
C VAL A 229 11.81 20.11 -2.97
N LEU A 230 11.01 19.55 -2.08
CA LEU A 230 9.65 19.12 -2.41
C LEU A 230 8.73 20.31 -2.75
N LYS A 231 8.84 21.39 -1.96
CA LYS A 231 8.02 22.60 -2.13
C LYS A 231 8.30 23.32 -3.47
N ASN A 232 9.53 23.23 -3.96
CA ASN A 232 9.96 23.93 -5.18
C ASN A 232 9.61 23.16 -6.47
N SER A 233 8.92 22.03 -6.38
CA SER A 233 8.42 21.31 -7.56
C SER A 233 7.38 22.18 -8.30
N GLU A 234 7.50 22.24 -9.63
CA GLU A 234 6.51 22.89 -10.49
C GLU A 234 5.20 22.10 -10.53
N LYS A 235 5.29 20.77 -10.45
CA LYS A 235 4.13 19.89 -10.41
C LYS A 235 3.72 19.57 -8.98
N PRO A 236 2.42 19.38 -8.71
CA PRO A 236 1.95 19.03 -7.39
C PRO A 236 2.55 17.70 -6.91
N ILE A 237 3.11 17.74 -5.69
CA ILE A 237 3.59 16.54 -5.01
C ILE A 237 2.58 16.10 -3.96
N TRP A 238 2.22 14.81 -3.97
CA TRP A 238 1.40 14.15 -2.96
C TRP A 238 2.24 13.13 -2.22
N ILE A 239 2.18 13.10 -0.89
CA ILE A 239 2.91 12.11 -0.09
C ILE A 239 1.92 11.16 0.58
N ASN A 240 2.12 9.86 0.36
CA ASN A 240 1.44 8.82 1.11
C ASN A 240 2.41 8.20 2.11
N THR A 241 2.09 8.38 3.40
CA THR A 241 2.81 7.78 4.51
C THR A 241 2.19 6.43 4.92
N HIS A 242 2.83 5.72 5.87
CA HIS A 242 2.44 4.36 6.23
C HIS A 242 2.47 4.16 7.75
N PHE A 243 1.48 4.70 8.44
CA PHE A 243 1.18 4.41 9.84
C PHE A 243 0.23 3.22 9.93
N ASN A 244 0.54 2.25 10.77
CA ASN A 244 -0.31 1.10 11.04
C ASN A 244 -0.89 1.10 12.46
N HIS A 245 -0.23 1.79 13.42
CA HIS A 245 -0.68 1.80 14.80
C HIS A 245 -0.64 3.20 15.42
N PRO A 246 -1.57 3.55 16.34
CA PRO A 246 -1.58 4.85 17.01
C PRO A 246 -0.32 5.20 17.81
N GLN A 247 0.45 4.20 18.26
CA GLN A 247 1.70 4.36 19.01
C GLN A 247 2.80 5.00 18.15
N GLU A 248 2.79 4.77 16.85
CA GLU A 248 3.73 5.35 15.89
C GLU A 248 3.60 6.88 15.75
N MET A 249 2.46 7.45 16.18
CA MET A 249 2.18 8.89 16.10
C MET A 249 2.83 9.67 17.25
N THR A 250 4.14 9.66 17.27
CA THR A 250 4.98 10.34 18.26
C THR A 250 5.05 11.85 18.04
N SER A 251 5.67 12.59 18.97
CA SER A 251 5.94 14.03 18.79
C SER A 251 6.87 14.31 17.62
N SER A 252 7.91 13.47 17.39
CA SER A 252 8.82 13.60 16.25
C SER A 252 8.12 13.33 14.93
N ALA A 253 7.28 12.28 14.87
CA ALA A 253 6.46 12.00 13.69
C ALA A 253 5.47 13.14 13.39
N LYS A 254 4.78 13.69 14.42
CA LYS A 254 3.89 14.85 14.28
C LYS A 254 4.63 16.08 13.77
N ARG A 255 5.86 16.33 14.24
CA ARG A 255 6.71 17.42 13.73
C ARG A 255 6.99 17.24 12.24
N ALA A 256 7.42 16.06 11.82
CA ALA A 256 7.69 15.73 10.42
C ALA A 256 6.47 15.95 9.54
N LEU A 257 5.30 15.42 9.93
CA LEU A 257 4.03 15.62 9.22
C LEU A 257 3.65 17.10 9.15
N LYS A 258 3.84 17.85 10.24
CA LYS A 258 3.56 19.28 10.27
C LYS A 258 4.44 20.06 9.28
N MET A 259 5.73 19.74 9.19
CA MET A 259 6.65 20.39 8.24
C MET A 259 6.18 20.18 6.80
N LEU A 260 5.83 18.96 6.41
CA LEU A 260 5.32 18.63 5.08
C LEU A 260 3.97 19.34 4.81
N ALA A 261 3.02 19.26 5.74
CA ALA A 261 1.71 19.88 5.59
C ALA A 261 1.76 21.41 5.54
N MET A 262 2.68 22.05 6.28
CA MET A 262 2.87 23.51 6.25
C MET A 262 3.57 23.99 4.97
N ALA A 263 4.30 23.10 4.29
CA ALA A 263 4.84 23.36 2.96
C ALA A 263 3.78 23.28 1.83
N GLY A 264 2.52 22.99 2.18
CA GLY A 264 1.43 22.86 1.22
C GLY A 264 1.34 21.49 0.55
N ILE A 265 2.05 20.49 1.06
CA ILE A 265 2.06 19.14 0.50
C ILE A 265 0.88 18.33 1.07
N PRO A 266 -0.05 17.84 0.23
CA PRO A 266 -1.12 16.96 0.65
C PRO A 266 -0.58 15.62 1.18
N LEU A 267 -1.13 15.18 2.33
CA LEU A 267 -0.70 13.95 3.00
C LEU A 267 -1.81 12.92 3.04
N GLY A 268 -1.50 11.71 2.60
CA GLY A 268 -2.33 10.51 2.73
C GLY A 268 -1.65 9.47 3.61
N ASN A 269 -2.42 8.51 4.12
CA ASN A 269 -1.91 7.33 4.82
C ASN A 269 -2.44 6.06 4.19
N GLN A 270 -1.55 5.11 3.99
CA GLN A 270 -1.84 3.76 3.50
C GLN A 270 -1.51 2.78 4.63
N SER A 271 -2.52 2.33 5.38
CA SER A 271 -2.35 1.29 6.40
C SER A 271 -2.51 -0.09 5.78
N VAL A 272 -1.83 -1.07 6.33
CA VAL A 272 -2.12 -2.50 6.10
C VAL A 272 -2.84 -3.05 7.33
N LEU A 273 -3.90 -3.82 7.12
CA LEU A 273 -4.62 -4.53 8.18
C LEU A 273 -3.82 -5.76 8.59
N LEU A 274 -3.30 -5.74 9.81
CA LEU A 274 -2.39 -6.73 10.35
C LEU A 274 -2.94 -7.35 11.62
N SER A 275 -2.99 -8.67 11.66
CA SER A 275 -3.35 -9.44 12.85
C SER A 275 -2.41 -9.08 14.00
N ASP A 276 -2.96 -8.97 15.20
CA ASP A 276 -2.25 -8.62 16.44
C ASP A 276 -1.54 -7.25 16.45
N VAL A 277 -1.80 -6.40 15.45
CA VAL A 277 -1.26 -5.04 15.36
C VAL A 277 -2.39 -4.01 15.37
N ASN A 278 -3.32 -4.10 14.43
CA ASN A 278 -4.37 -3.08 14.26
C ASN A 278 -5.75 -3.65 13.86
N ASP A 279 -5.97 -4.94 14.01
CA ASP A 279 -7.20 -5.65 13.66
C ASP A 279 -8.34 -5.46 14.68
N CYS A 280 -8.21 -4.47 15.54
CA CYS A 280 -9.24 -4.03 16.47
C CYS A 280 -9.91 -2.73 15.97
N PRO A 281 -11.26 -2.67 15.85
CA PRO A 281 -11.98 -1.46 15.45
C PRO A 281 -11.62 -0.22 16.29
N ARG A 282 -11.40 -0.38 17.60
CA ARG A 282 -11.02 0.72 18.48
C ARG A 282 -9.61 1.25 18.21
N ILE A 283 -8.65 0.37 17.92
CA ILE A 283 -7.29 0.75 17.54
C ILE A 283 -7.33 1.51 16.22
N MET A 284 -8.04 0.97 15.21
CA MET A 284 -8.16 1.61 13.91
C MET A 284 -8.83 2.98 14.01
N LYS A 285 -9.93 3.10 14.77
CA LYS A 285 -10.60 4.37 15.02
C LYS A 285 -9.66 5.41 15.65
N ASN A 286 -8.84 5.00 16.64
CA ASN A 286 -7.84 5.87 17.25
C ASN A 286 -6.77 6.31 16.23
N LEU A 287 -6.30 5.38 15.40
CA LEU A 287 -5.31 5.68 14.35
C LEU A 287 -5.85 6.73 13.37
N VAL A 288 -7.03 6.51 12.78
CA VAL A 288 -7.58 7.43 11.78
C VAL A 288 -7.88 8.81 12.36
N HIS A 289 -8.31 8.89 13.64
CA HIS A 289 -8.49 10.17 14.32
C HIS A 289 -7.15 10.91 14.53
N LYS A 290 -6.09 10.20 14.94
CA LYS A 290 -4.75 10.79 15.07
C LYS A 290 -4.21 11.27 13.73
N LEU A 291 -4.44 10.53 12.65
CA LEU A 291 -4.04 10.91 11.30
C LEU A 291 -4.71 12.23 10.88
N VAL A 292 -6.04 12.30 10.93
CA VAL A 292 -6.78 13.52 10.55
C VAL A 292 -6.40 14.72 11.41
N LYS A 293 -6.22 14.52 12.72
CA LYS A 293 -5.74 15.58 13.64
C LYS A 293 -4.39 16.15 13.22
N ASN A 294 -3.55 15.36 12.53
CA ASN A 294 -2.24 15.76 12.03
C ASN A 294 -2.24 16.08 10.51
N ARG A 295 -3.41 16.37 9.91
CA ARG A 295 -3.59 16.71 8.49
C ARG A 295 -3.17 15.62 7.53
N VAL A 296 -3.27 14.36 7.95
CA VAL A 296 -3.05 13.18 7.10
C VAL A 296 -4.40 12.53 6.85
N ARG A 297 -4.79 12.41 5.59
CA ARG A 297 -6.02 11.73 5.21
C ARG A 297 -5.80 10.21 5.23
N PRO A 298 -6.59 9.42 5.97
CA PRO A 298 -6.62 7.98 5.77
C PRO A 298 -7.06 7.71 4.32
N TYR A 299 -6.14 7.17 3.50
CA TYR A 299 -6.38 6.97 2.07
C TYR A 299 -6.83 5.53 1.81
N TYR A 300 -5.95 4.57 2.07
CA TYR A 300 -6.27 3.16 1.96
C TYR A 300 -6.06 2.42 3.29
N LEU A 301 -6.90 1.40 3.50
CA LEU A 301 -6.63 0.28 4.38
C LEU A 301 -6.46 -0.94 3.46
N TYR A 302 -5.27 -1.50 3.37
CA TYR A 302 -4.99 -2.69 2.57
C TYR A 302 -5.28 -3.95 3.37
N GLN A 303 -5.93 -4.94 2.76
CA GLN A 303 -5.80 -6.31 3.23
C GLN A 303 -4.34 -6.75 3.09
N CYS A 304 -3.81 -7.48 4.06
CA CYS A 304 -2.45 -8.01 3.97
C CYS A 304 -2.34 -8.97 2.80
N ASP A 305 -1.34 -8.76 1.92
CA ASP A 305 -1.16 -9.51 0.68
C ASP A 305 -0.72 -10.96 0.92
N LEU A 306 -0.85 -11.79 -0.12
CA LEU A 306 -0.45 -13.19 -0.12
C LEU A 306 1.06 -13.38 -0.37
N SER A 307 1.90 -12.49 0.16
CA SER A 307 3.36 -12.63 0.04
C SER A 307 3.89 -13.70 0.99
N GLU A 308 4.94 -14.38 0.55
CA GLU A 308 5.70 -15.34 1.38
C GLU A 308 6.10 -14.71 2.72
N GLY A 309 5.91 -15.49 3.81
CA GLY A 309 6.24 -15.08 5.16
C GLY A 309 5.31 -14.03 5.77
N LEU A 310 4.11 -13.80 5.21
CA LEU A 310 3.13 -12.85 5.76
C LEU A 310 1.87 -13.51 6.31
N GLU A 311 1.71 -14.83 6.25
CA GLU A 311 0.49 -15.52 6.67
C GLU A 311 0.06 -15.15 8.09
N HIS A 312 1.00 -15.05 9.02
CA HIS A 312 0.75 -14.73 10.42
C HIS A 312 0.21 -13.30 10.66
N PHE A 313 0.37 -12.40 9.70
CA PHE A 313 -0.20 -11.05 9.71
C PHE A 313 -1.57 -10.95 9.04
N ARG A 314 -1.97 -11.97 8.28
CA ARG A 314 -3.23 -11.91 7.54
C ARG A 314 -4.42 -12.02 8.47
N THR A 315 -5.39 -11.14 8.27
CA THR A 315 -6.71 -11.21 8.89
C THR A 315 -7.73 -11.78 7.89
N SER A 316 -8.92 -12.12 8.36
CA SER A 316 -10.03 -12.37 7.42
C SER A 316 -10.49 -11.07 6.76
N VAL A 317 -11.00 -11.16 5.53
CA VAL A 317 -11.64 -10.03 4.83
C VAL A 317 -12.83 -9.49 5.63
N GLY A 318 -13.57 -10.38 6.29
CA GLY A 318 -14.68 -10.01 7.18
C GLY A 318 -14.25 -9.08 8.31
N LYS A 319 -13.02 -9.24 8.86
CA LYS A 319 -12.49 -8.32 9.88
C LYS A 319 -12.29 -6.91 9.32
N GLY A 320 -11.82 -6.79 8.08
CA GLY A 320 -11.70 -5.50 7.41
C GLY A 320 -13.07 -4.83 7.21
N ILE A 321 -14.08 -5.59 6.82
CA ILE A 321 -15.47 -5.09 6.67
C ILE A 321 -16.03 -4.63 8.03
N GLU A 322 -15.85 -5.41 9.11
CA GLU A 322 -16.24 -5.06 10.47
C GLU A 322 -15.61 -3.71 10.92
N ILE A 323 -14.32 -3.53 10.66
CA ILE A 323 -13.62 -2.28 10.96
C ILE A 323 -14.23 -1.13 10.17
N MET A 324 -14.51 -1.31 8.88
CA MET A 324 -15.10 -0.28 8.04
C MET A 324 -16.53 0.10 8.51
N GLU A 325 -17.33 -0.88 8.93
CA GLU A 325 -18.66 -0.62 9.53
C GLU A 325 -18.54 0.17 10.84
N SER A 326 -17.55 -0.16 11.67
CA SER A 326 -17.31 0.56 12.93
C SER A 326 -16.89 2.01 12.77
N LEU A 327 -16.36 2.37 11.59
CA LEU A 327 -15.91 3.73 11.27
C LEU A 327 -17.02 4.53 10.56
N ARG A 328 -17.69 3.93 9.58
CA ARG A 328 -18.67 4.63 8.73
C ARG A 328 -19.90 5.00 9.52
N GLY A 329 -20.26 6.28 9.52
CA GLY A 329 -21.35 6.82 10.33
C GLY A 329 -20.99 7.10 11.80
N HIS A 330 -19.90 6.48 12.31
CA HIS A 330 -19.44 6.63 13.69
C HIS A 330 -18.24 7.58 13.84
N THR A 331 -17.75 8.14 12.74
CA THR A 331 -16.75 9.20 12.69
C THR A 331 -16.91 10.03 11.42
N SER A 332 -16.17 11.13 11.30
CA SER A 332 -16.17 11.95 10.09
C SER A 332 -15.80 11.12 8.86
N GLY A 333 -16.50 11.31 7.74
CA GLY A 333 -16.17 10.69 6.46
C GLY A 333 -14.73 10.94 6.01
N PHE A 334 -14.13 12.05 6.46
CA PHE A 334 -12.71 12.37 6.23
C PHE A 334 -11.76 11.35 6.87
N ALA A 335 -12.18 10.72 7.95
CA ALA A 335 -11.39 9.73 8.70
C ALA A 335 -11.60 8.29 8.22
N VAL A 336 -12.49 8.05 7.27
CA VAL A 336 -12.80 6.70 6.78
C VAL A 336 -11.96 6.40 5.54
N PRO A 337 -10.99 5.44 5.60
CA PRO A 337 -10.23 5.01 4.43
C PRO A 337 -11.09 4.21 3.46
N THR A 338 -10.55 3.96 2.25
CA THR A 338 -11.07 2.90 1.38
C THR A 338 -10.37 1.58 1.74
N TYR A 339 -11.13 0.58 2.14
CA TYR A 339 -10.59 -0.76 2.34
C TYR A 339 -10.47 -1.46 0.99
N VAL A 340 -9.29 -1.99 0.70
CA VAL A 340 -8.97 -2.59 -0.61
C VAL A 340 -8.22 -3.91 -0.43
N ILE A 341 -8.48 -4.81 -1.38
CA ILE A 341 -7.67 -6.01 -1.61
C ILE A 341 -6.93 -5.79 -2.92
N ASP A 342 -5.62 -5.97 -2.92
CA ASP A 342 -4.88 -6.09 -4.17
C ASP A 342 -5.13 -7.50 -4.71
N ALA A 343 -5.74 -7.57 -5.91
CA ALA A 343 -6.08 -8.87 -6.52
C ALA A 343 -4.79 -9.65 -6.81
N PRO A 344 -4.68 -10.89 -6.28
CA PRO A 344 -3.52 -11.74 -6.59
C PRO A 344 -3.34 -11.93 -8.10
N GLY A 345 -2.08 -11.99 -8.54
CA GLY A 345 -1.75 -12.12 -9.96
C GLY A 345 -1.91 -10.83 -10.78
N GLY A 346 -1.98 -9.66 -10.12
CA GLY A 346 -1.89 -8.39 -10.84
C GLY A 346 -3.21 -7.75 -11.25
N GLY A 347 -4.36 -8.24 -10.75
CA GLY A 347 -5.70 -7.71 -11.07
C GLY A 347 -6.01 -6.30 -10.54
N GLY A 348 -5.07 -5.66 -9.81
CA GLY A 348 -5.23 -4.32 -9.28
C GLY A 348 -6.02 -4.25 -7.97
N LYS A 349 -6.37 -3.03 -7.56
CA LYS A 349 -7.02 -2.75 -6.27
C LYS A 349 -8.53 -2.91 -6.36
N ILE A 350 -9.08 -3.81 -5.58
CA ILE A 350 -10.52 -4.05 -5.49
C ILE A 350 -11.03 -3.42 -4.18
N PRO A 351 -11.85 -2.37 -4.23
CA PRO A 351 -12.51 -1.83 -3.05
C PRO A 351 -13.51 -2.83 -2.48
N VAL A 352 -13.37 -3.16 -1.20
CA VAL A 352 -14.28 -4.03 -0.46
C VAL A 352 -14.92 -3.22 0.67
N MET A 353 -16.22 -3.01 0.58
CA MET A 353 -16.93 -2.14 1.51
C MET A 353 -18.14 -2.89 2.09
N PRO A 354 -18.63 -2.46 3.27
CA PRO A 354 -19.90 -2.96 3.78
C PRO A 354 -21.03 -2.76 2.77
N ASN A 355 -21.91 -3.73 2.69
CA ASN A 355 -23.01 -3.71 1.72
C ASN A 355 -24.16 -2.82 2.22
N TYR A 356 -24.26 -1.61 1.67
CA TYR A 356 -25.34 -0.67 1.97
C TYR A 356 -26.48 -0.68 0.95
N LEU A 357 -26.20 -1.17 -0.26
CA LEU A 357 -27.20 -1.41 -1.30
C LEU A 357 -27.79 -2.82 -1.10
N ILE A 358 -29.10 -2.89 -0.80
CA ILE A 358 -29.79 -4.16 -0.57
C ILE A 358 -30.44 -4.66 -1.86
N SER A 359 -31.13 -3.76 -2.57
CA SER A 359 -31.82 -4.09 -3.82
C SER A 359 -31.95 -2.87 -4.70
N TRP A 360 -31.99 -3.10 -6.00
CA TRP A 360 -32.14 -2.06 -7.01
C TRP A 360 -33.13 -2.50 -8.06
N SER A 361 -34.06 -1.59 -8.40
CA SER A 361 -35.03 -1.73 -9.48
C SER A 361 -35.07 -0.45 -10.30
N THR A 362 -35.79 -0.44 -11.41
CA THR A 362 -35.90 0.71 -12.33
C THR A 362 -36.47 1.96 -11.68
N ASN A 363 -37.25 1.83 -10.62
CA ASN A 363 -37.92 2.96 -9.99
C ASN A 363 -37.59 3.14 -8.50
N LYS A 364 -36.92 2.18 -7.90
CA LYS A 364 -36.68 2.19 -6.44
C LYS A 364 -35.39 1.48 -6.07
N VAL A 365 -34.61 2.09 -5.15
CA VAL A 365 -33.43 1.50 -4.52
C VAL A 365 -33.71 1.27 -3.05
N ILE A 366 -33.38 0.11 -2.54
CA ILE A 366 -33.49 -0.25 -1.11
C ILE A 366 -32.08 -0.21 -0.52
N LEU A 367 -31.92 0.61 0.51
CA LEU A 367 -30.65 0.89 1.16
C LEU A 367 -30.73 0.58 2.66
N ARG A 368 -29.60 0.24 3.28
CA ARG A 368 -29.44 0.30 4.73
C ARG A 368 -28.46 1.39 5.13
N ASN A 369 -28.74 2.08 6.24
CA ASN A 369 -27.77 3.03 6.80
C ASN A 369 -26.76 2.34 7.73
N TYR A 370 -25.88 3.13 8.36
CA TYR A 370 -24.85 2.62 9.29
C TYR A 370 -25.42 2.02 10.59
N GLU A 371 -26.67 2.32 10.97
CA GLU A 371 -27.39 1.76 12.11
C GLU A 371 -28.19 0.50 11.73
N GLY A 372 -28.16 0.10 10.45
CA GLY A 372 -28.95 -1.02 9.94
C GLY A 372 -30.39 -0.66 9.58
N VAL A 373 -30.80 0.61 9.68
CA VAL A 373 -32.14 1.06 9.30
C VAL A 373 -32.30 0.98 7.79
N ILE A 374 -33.34 0.30 7.33
CA ILE A 374 -33.67 0.15 5.92
C ILE A 374 -34.49 1.36 5.46
N THR A 375 -34.09 1.91 4.33
CA THR A 375 -34.79 3.02 3.67
C THR A 375 -34.91 2.78 2.17
N THR A 376 -35.75 3.56 1.52
CA THR A 376 -35.91 3.52 0.06
C THR A 376 -35.57 4.88 -0.53
N TYR A 377 -34.90 4.85 -1.69
CA TYR A 377 -34.69 6.01 -2.54
C TYR A 377 -35.47 5.80 -3.83
N GLN A 378 -36.25 6.83 -4.21
CA GLN A 378 -37.03 6.80 -5.44
C GLN A 378 -36.19 7.25 -6.60
N GLU A 379 -36.06 6.40 -7.63
CA GLU A 379 -35.39 6.77 -8.87
C GLU A 379 -36.23 7.78 -9.67
N PRO A 380 -35.62 8.66 -10.47
CA PRO A 380 -36.37 9.58 -11.30
C PRO A 380 -37.17 8.83 -12.37
N SER A 381 -38.39 9.29 -12.64
CA SER A 381 -39.26 8.70 -13.67
C SER A 381 -38.74 8.91 -15.09
N CYS A 382 -37.96 9.98 -15.29
CA CYS A 382 -37.31 10.31 -16.56
C CYS A 382 -35.87 10.73 -16.24
N TYR A 383 -34.89 9.98 -16.73
CA TYR A 383 -33.50 10.33 -16.68
C TYR A 383 -32.93 10.31 -18.09
N GLU A 384 -32.49 11.47 -18.55
CA GLU A 384 -31.76 11.62 -19.81
C GLU A 384 -30.28 11.84 -19.50
N HIS A 385 -29.44 11.01 -20.08
CA HIS A 385 -28.00 11.14 -19.94
C HIS A 385 -27.51 12.38 -20.71
N THR A 386 -26.67 13.19 -20.07
CA THR A 386 -26.00 14.29 -20.75
C THR A 386 -25.04 13.76 -21.79
N VAL A 387 -25.28 14.09 -23.06
CA VAL A 387 -24.36 13.76 -24.15
C VAL A 387 -23.10 14.62 -24.00
N CYS A 388 -21.93 14.00 -23.92
CA CYS A 388 -20.68 14.76 -23.85
C CYS A 388 -20.21 15.17 -25.27
N ASP A 389 -19.75 16.41 -25.38
CA ASP A 389 -19.25 16.97 -26.65
C ASP A 389 -17.89 16.37 -27.07
N LEU A 390 -17.24 15.62 -26.16
CA LEU A 390 -15.90 15.06 -26.36
C LEU A 390 -15.88 13.78 -27.21
N LYS A 391 -17.03 13.32 -27.71
CA LYS A 391 -17.15 12.06 -28.49
C LYS A 391 -16.45 10.89 -27.81
N CYS A 392 -16.57 10.79 -26.49
CA CYS A 392 -15.94 9.71 -25.72
C CYS A 392 -16.58 8.36 -26.11
N ASP A 393 -15.77 7.29 -26.08
CA ASP A 393 -16.22 5.95 -26.44
C ASP A 393 -17.38 5.46 -25.56
N THR A 394 -17.42 5.85 -24.30
CA THR A 394 -18.50 5.52 -23.37
C THR A 394 -19.83 6.14 -23.80
N CYS A 395 -19.86 7.44 -24.16
CA CYS A 395 -21.06 8.09 -24.66
C CYS A 395 -21.45 7.57 -26.04
N ASN A 396 -20.48 7.32 -26.92
CA ASN A 396 -20.73 6.76 -28.23
C ASN A 396 -21.23 5.32 -28.20
N LEU A 397 -20.85 4.53 -27.19
CA LEU A 397 -21.35 3.17 -27.00
C LEU A 397 -22.86 3.20 -26.68
N HIS A 398 -23.30 4.16 -25.84
CA HIS A 398 -24.71 4.36 -25.52
C HIS A 398 -25.55 4.78 -26.74
N LEU A 399 -24.96 5.50 -27.68
CA LEU A 399 -25.65 5.93 -28.91
C LEU A 399 -25.77 4.82 -29.97
N LYS A 400 -25.04 3.71 -29.84
CA LYS A 400 -25.03 2.59 -30.78
C LYS A 400 -25.94 1.41 -30.36
N LEU A 401 -26.34 1.39 -29.09
CA LEU A 401 -27.32 0.38 -28.62
C LEU A 401 -28.73 0.87 -28.95
N ASP A 402 -29.55 0.02 -29.49
CA ASP A 402 -30.91 0.35 -29.96
C ASP A 402 -31.74 1.00 -28.84
N GLU A 403 -32.49 2.05 -29.23
CA GLU A 403 -33.14 3.02 -28.32
C GLU A 403 -34.15 2.44 -27.30
N ALA A 404 -34.51 1.15 -27.42
CA ALA A 404 -35.57 0.54 -26.61
C ALA A 404 -35.06 -0.18 -25.33
N GLU A 405 -33.81 -0.63 -25.27
CA GLU A 405 -33.27 -1.44 -24.15
C GLU A 405 -32.29 -0.69 -23.25
N GLU A 406 -31.98 0.55 -23.55
CA GLU A 406 -30.78 1.25 -23.11
C GLU A 406 -30.78 1.89 -21.75
N ARG A 407 -31.92 1.98 -21.09
CA ARG A 407 -32.06 2.95 -19.99
C ARG A 407 -31.53 2.52 -18.62
N SER A 408 -30.94 1.34 -18.48
CA SER A 408 -30.57 0.84 -17.15
C SER A 408 -29.30 0.00 -17.05
N VAL A 409 -28.41 0.02 -18.04
CA VAL A 409 -27.27 -0.89 -18.05
C VAL A 409 -26.06 -0.28 -17.36
N VAL A 410 -25.91 -0.51 -16.05
CA VAL A 410 -24.75 -0.13 -15.25
C VAL A 410 -24.16 -1.38 -14.58
N GLY A 411 -22.84 -1.50 -14.56
CA GLY A 411 -22.13 -2.58 -13.86
C GLY A 411 -22.37 -3.96 -14.48
N ILE A 412 -22.78 -4.94 -13.67
CA ILE A 412 -22.98 -6.33 -14.12
C ILE A 412 -24.05 -6.42 -15.22
N SER A 413 -25.07 -5.59 -15.19
CA SER A 413 -26.10 -5.56 -16.25
C SER A 413 -25.52 -5.24 -17.61
N ARG A 414 -24.45 -4.44 -17.70
CA ARG A 414 -23.72 -4.18 -18.95
C ARG A 414 -23.02 -5.42 -19.48
N LEU A 415 -22.44 -6.22 -18.60
CA LEU A 415 -21.81 -7.49 -18.96
C LEU A 415 -22.84 -8.53 -19.43
N LEU A 416 -24.09 -8.40 -18.99
CA LEU A 416 -25.20 -9.32 -19.36
C LEU A 416 -25.92 -8.89 -20.65
N ALA A 417 -25.85 -7.62 -21.01
CA ALA A 417 -26.55 -7.08 -22.18
C ALA A 417 -25.89 -7.43 -23.54
N ASP A 418 -24.58 -7.72 -23.52
CA ASP A 418 -23.81 -7.93 -24.75
C ASP A 418 -23.79 -9.38 -25.26
N TYR A 419 -24.54 -10.34 -24.65
CA TYR A 419 -24.30 -11.75 -24.93
C TYR A 419 -25.49 -12.64 -25.20
N ASN A 420 -25.45 -13.25 -26.34
CA ASN A 420 -25.97 -14.58 -26.61
C ASN A 420 -25.13 -15.63 -25.86
N ASP A 421 -25.67 -16.16 -24.78
CA ASP A 421 -25.49 -17.52 -24.23
C ASP A 421 -24.28 -17.91 -23.37
N THR A 422 -23.23 -17.12 -23.14
CA THR A 422 -22.21 -17.54 -22.15
C THR A 422 -21.66 -16.40 -21.33
N ILE A 423 -21.92 -16.41 -20.04
CA ILE A 423 -21.25 -15.53 -19.08
C ILE A 423 -19.88 -16.15 -18.78
N THR A 424 -18.82 -15.60 -19.36
CA THR A 424 -17.47 -15.94 -18.90
C THR A 424 -16.98 -14.87 -17.96
N LEU A 425 -16.54 -15.29 -16.77
CA LEU A 425 -15.90 -14.44 -15.77
C LEU A 425 -14.38 -14.34 -16.01
N THR A 426 -13.88 -14.92 -17.07
CA THR A 426 -12.48 -14.78 -17.47
C THR A 426 -12.25 -13.40 -18.07
N PRO A 427 -11.22 -12.66 -17.61
CA PRO A 427 -10.77 -11.45 -18.29
C PRO A 427 -10.53 -11.76 -19.78
N SER A 428 -10.95 -10.85 -20.67
CA SER A 428 -10.59 -10.97 -22.07
C SER A 428 -9.07 -11.00 -22.18
N ILE A 429 -8.52 -12.12 -22.61
CA ILE A 429 -7.12 -12.24 -22.97
C ILE A 429 -6.94 -11.30 -24.16
N THR A 430 -6.04 -10.33 -24.05
CA THR A 430 -5.66 -9.47 -25.16
C THR A 430 -5.13 -10.35 -26.29
N GLU A 431 -5.42 -10.01 -27.54
CA GLU A 431 -5.15 -10.75 -28.79
C GLU A 431 -3.66 -11.14 -29.04
N SER A 432 -2.83 -11.27 -28.03
CA SER A 432 -1.41 -11.65 -28.16
C SER A 432 -1.10 -13.09 -27.72
N ASP A 433 -2.06 -13.83 -27.18
CA ASP A 433 -1.84 -15.23 -26.80
C ASP A 433 -2.53 -16.16 -27.82
N ASP A 434 -1.88 -16.38 -28.97
CA ASP A 434 -2.08 -17.55 -29.81
C ASP A 434 -1.70 -18.80 -28.97
N TRP A 435 -2.64 -19.28 -28.17
CA TRP A 435 -2.61 -20.67 -27.73
C TRP A 435 -3.16 -21.52 -28.84
N ASP A 436 -2.27 -22.31 -29.47
CA ASP A 436 -2.59 -23.29 -30.47
C ASP A 436 -3.80 -24.12 -30.08
N ALA A 437 -4.94 -23.83 -30.66
CA ALA A 437 -6.19 -24.57 -30.50
C ALA A 437 -6.18 -25.89 -31.32
N GLU A 438 -5.00 -26.37 -31.73
CA GLU A 438 -4.89 -27.59 -32.58
C GLU A 438 -4.72 -28.90 -31.82
N ASP A 439 -4.53 -28.91 -30.51
CA ASP A 439 -4.27 -30.18 -29.78
C ASP A 439 -5.46 -30.72 -28.95
N ALA A 440 -6.66 -30.19 -29.10
CA ALA A 440 -7.85 -30.67 -28.38
C ALA A 440 -8.83 -31.54 -29.22
N SER A 441 -8.50 -31.88 -30.45
CA SER A 441 -9.43 -32.62 -31.34
C SER A 441 -9.13 -34.08 -31.59
N GLU A 442 -8.16 -34.68 -30.91
CA GLU A 442 -7.94 -36.15 -31.04
C GLU A 442 -7.85 -36.79 -29.67
N LYS A 443 -8.97 -37.30 -29.18
CA LYS A 443 -9.15 -38.59 -28.47
C LYS A 443 -10.50 -38.68 -27.81
N SER A 444 -11.52 -39.00 -28.56
CA SER A 444 -12.65 -39.78 -28.06
C SER A 444 -12.40 -41.25 -28.39
N PRO A 445 -12.33 -42.16 -27.43
CA PRO A 445 -12.41 -43.57 -27.74
C PRO A 445 -13.89 -43.98 -27.88
N ASN A 446 -14.16 -44.64 -28.98
CA ASN A 446 -15.41 -45.29 -29.32
C ASN A 446 -16.00 -46.11 -28.14
N SER A 447 -17.30 -45.96 -28.01
CA SER A 447 -18.17 -46.93 -27.38
C SER A 447 -18.42 -48.10 -28.34
N GLU A 448 -18.05 -49.30 -27.99
CA GLU A 448 -18.72 -50.53 -28.44
C GLU A 448 -18.79 -51.54 -27.33
N ASP A 449 -20.04 -51.85 -27.02
CA ASP A 449 -20.64 -53.15 -26.64
C ASP A 449 -19.88 -54.10 -25.69
N HIS A 450 -20.48 -54.52 -24.62
CA HIS A 450 -21.12 -55.82 -24.52
C HIS A 450 -21.80 -56.06 -23.16
N HIS A 451 -22.96 -56.65 -23.30
CA HIS A 451 -23.86 -57.36 -22.37
C HIS A 451 -23.15 -58.29 -21.36
N ASP A 452 -23.99 -58.57 -20.29
CA ASP A 452 -24.14 -59.74 -19.47
C ASP A 452 -23.15 -59.92 -18.27
N LEU A 453 -23.65 -59.71 -17.11
CA LEU A 453 -24.12 -60.59 -15.99
C LEU A 453 -24.24 -59.74 -14.71
#